data_6ce3fe7444e60a26caaec6cb098568e9
#
_entry.id   6ce3fe7444e60a26caaec6cb098568e9
#
_cell.length_a   1.000
_cell.length_b   1.000
_cell.length_c   1.000
_cell.angle_alpha   90.00
_cell.angle_beta   90.00
_cell.angle_gamma   90.00
#
_symmetry.space_group_name_H-M   'P 1'
#
loop_
_entity.id
_entity.type
_entity.pdbx_description
1 polymer ?
#
loop_
_entity_poly.entity_id
_entity_poly.type
_entity_poly.pdbx_seq_one_letter_code
_entity_poly.pdbx_strand_id
1 'polypeptide(L)'
;MPTGVHIRPSAIALCCLPAICLSLPAQEATPAETETLVKEAIAFAKANGRAAAFLEITRTGGRFSRHGGELYVFVYDLDGKVLAHGQGAGKVGVNQVKAKDPDGVEFVQDRIRLAKTKGKGWHDYKYMNPKTGQKEPKTSYIEVWDGLIFGAGIYKK
;
A
#
# COMPACT_ATOMS: atom_id res chain seq x y z
N MET A 1 -5.35 -22.97 81.28
CA MET A 1 -4.53 -21.91 80.63
C MET A 1 -4.10 -22.44 79.27
N PRO A 2 -4.63 -21.92 78.19
CA PRO A 2 -4.05 -22.18 76.86
C PRO A 2 -3.42 -20.93 76.36
N THR A 3 -2.20 -21.04 75.87
CA THR A 3 -1.34 -20.05 75.26
C THR A 3 -1.80 -19.75 73.79
N GLY A 4 -2.15 -18.51 73.53
CA GLY A 4 -2.53 -18.05 72.17
C GLY A 4 -1.30 -17.93 71.32
N VAL A 5 -1.36 -18.55 70.14
CA VAL A 5 -0.38 -18.39 69.09
C VAL A 5 -0.89 -17.29 68.18
N HIS A 6 -0.19 -16.15 68.13
CA HIS A 6 -0.42 -15.07 67.17
C HIS A 6 0.26 -15.39 65.83
N ILE A 7 -0.54 -15.70 64.84
CA ILE A 7 -0.07 -15.80 63.44
C ILE A 7 -0.10 -14.42 62.82
N ARG A 8 1.07 -13.89 62.46
CA ARG A 8 1.21 -12.63 61.69
C ARG A 8 0.97 -12.92 60.20
N PRO A 9 0.12 -12.17 59.48
CA PRO A 9 0.01 -12.30 58.06
C PRO A 9 1.21 -11.65 57.38
N SER A 10 1.99 -12.42 56.62
CA SER A 10 3.03 -11.92 55.74
C SER A 10 2.38 -11.21 54.55
N ALA A 11 2.63 -9.92 54.38
CA ALA A 11 2.24 -9.15 53.22
C ALA A 11 3.08 -9.61 52.04
N ILE A 12 2.44 -10.27 51.06
CA ILE A 12 3.03 -10.55 49.76
C ILE A 12 2.97 -9.26 48.97
N ALA A 13 4.11 -8.59 48.81
CA ALA A 13 4.25 -7.45 47.93
C ALA A 13 4.18 -7.93 46.46
N LEU A 14 3.04 -7.70 45.83
CA LEU A 14 2.85 -7.96 44.40
C LEU A 14 3.63 -6.89 43.61
N CYS A 15 4.81 -7.26 43.16
CA CYS A 15 5.67 -6.42 42.31
C CYS A 15 5.03 -6.29 40.92
N CYS A 16 4.24 -5.24 40.68
CA CYS A 16 3.78 -4.87 39.35
C CYS A 16 4.98 -4.35 38.55
N LEU A 17 5.58 -5.19 37.72
CA LEU A 17 6.51 -4.76 36.68
C LEU A 17 5.74 -4.01 35.60
N PRO A 18 6.11 -2.78 35.25
CA PRO A 18 5.51 -2.11 34.11
C PRO A 18 5.88 -2.86 32.83
N ALA A 19 4.88 -3.38 32.09
CA ALA A 19 5.06 -3.91 30.77
C ALA A 19 5.51 -2.74 29.86
N ILE A 20 6.81 -2.70 29.55
CA ILE A 20 7.35 -1.79 28.53
C ILE A 20 6.81 -2.32 27.21
N CYS A 21 5.74 -1.69 26.70
CA CYS A 21 5.27 -1.87 25.33
C CYS A 21 6.35 -1.27 24.41
N LEU A 22 7.29 -2.10 23.96
CA LEU A 22 8.17 -1.76 22.85
C LEU A 22 7.30 -1.69 21.59
N SER A 23 6.89 -0.47 21.24
CA SER A 23 6.31 -0.18 19.92
C SER A 23 7.37 -0.48 18.87
N LEU A 24 7.26 -1.61 18.17
CA LEU A 24 8.06 -1.87 16.99
C LEU A 24 7.81 -0.73 15.99
N PRO A 25 8.86 -0.12 15.40
CA PRO A 25 8.68 0.88 14.36
C PRO A 25 7.85 0.26 13.24
N ALA A 26 6.86 0.99 12.74
CA ALA A 26 6.05 0.55 11.61
C ALA A 26 7.00 0.27 10.44
N GLN A 27 7.03 -0.97 9.98
CA GLN A 27 7.90 -1.38 8.87
C GLN A 27 7.48 -0.60 7.62
N GLU A 28 8.45 0.05 6.98
CA GLU A 28 8.21 0.81 5.74
C GLU A 28 8.10 -0.13 4.55
N ALA A 29 7.30 0.27 3.56
CA ALA A 29 7.18 -0.46 2.31
C ALA A 29 8.51 -0.45 1.55
N THR A 30 8.92 -1.61 1.03
CA THR A 30 10.17 -1.78 0.29
C THR A 30 9.93 -1.93 -1.20
N PRO A 31 10.94 -1.66 -2.06
CA PRO A 31 10.85 -1.95 -3.49
C PRO A 31 10.51 -3.41 -3.80
N ALA A 32 11.12 -4.36 -3.10
CA ALA A 32 10.87 -5.79 -3.28
C ALA A 32 9.42 -6.17 -2.93
N GLU A 33 8.87 -5.60 -1.86
CA GLU A 33 7.48 -5.78 -1.49
C GLU A 33 6.53 -5.16 -2.52
N THR A 34 6.87 -4.00 -3.07
CA THR A 34 6.10 -3.32 -4.11
C THR A 34 6.00 -4.16 -5.39
N GLU A 35 7.12 -4.70 -5.86
CA GLU A 35 7.11 -5.61 -7.02
C GLU A 35 6.32 -6.88 -6.75
N THR A 36 6.47 -7.46 -5.57
CA THR A 36 5.72 -8.65 -5.15
C THR A 36 4.23 -8.39 -5.17
N LEU A 37 3.78 -7.26 -4.61
CA LEU A 37 2.37 -6.89 -4.56
C LEU A 37 1.75 -6.73 -5.96
N VAL A 38 2.49 -6.15 -6.92
CA VAL A 38 2.05 -6.04 -8.32
C VAL A 38 1.92 -7.42 -8.96
N LYS A 39 2.92 -8.30 -8.76
CA LYS A 39 2.87 -9.68 -9.28
C LYS A 39 1.74 -10.51 -8.68
N GLU A 40 1.46 -10.34 -7.39
CA GLU A 40 0.31 -10.96 -6.72
C GLU A 40 -1.02 -10.49 -7.31
N ALA A 41 -1.16 -9.19 -7.62
CA ALA A 41 -2.36 -8.64 -8.24
C ALA A 41 -2.56 -9.19 -9.67
N ILE A 42 -1.49 -9.30 -10.45
CA ILE A 42 -1.52 -9.92 -11.78
C ILE A 42 -1.88 -11.42 -11.68
N ALA A 43 -1.28 -12.15 -10.75
CA ALA A 43 -1.59 -13.56 -10.53
C ALA A 43 -3.06 -13.77 -10.13
N PHE A 44 -3.58 -12.89 -9.28
CA PHE A 44 -4.99 -12.92 -8.90
C PHE A 44 -5.91 -12.63 -10.09
N ALA A 45 -5.55 -11.66 -10.95
CA ALA A 45 -6.30 -11.35 -12.16
C ALA A 45 -6.30 -12.53 -13.17
N LYS A 46 -5.18 -13.23 -13.29
CA LYS A 46 -5.08 -14.46 -14.11
C LYS A 46 -6.00 -15.57 -13.62
N ALA A 47 -6.06 -15.76 -12.31
CA ALA A 47 -6.82 -16.84 -11.70
C ALA A 47 -8.34 -16.56 -11.62
N ASN A 48 -8.74 -15.30 -11.40
CA ASN A 48 -10.12 -14.92 -11.07
C ASN A 48 -10.78 -14.00 -12.10
N GLY A 49 -10.06 -13.58 -13.13
CA GLY A 49 -10.53 -12.64 -14.15
C GLY A 49 -10.39 -11.18 -13.75
N ARG A 50 -10.42 -10.30 -14.77
CA ARG A 50 -10.19 -8.84 -14.61
C ARG A 50 -11.22 -8.20 -13.66
N ALA A 51 -12.50 -8.54 -13.80
CA ALA A 51 -13.57 -7.92 -13.02
C ALA A 51 -13.39 -8.17 -11.50
N ALA A 52 -13.11 -9.42 -11.12
CA ALA A 52 -12.84 -9.77 -9.72
C ALA A 52 -11.57 -9.07 -9.20
N ALA A 53 -10.52 -8.98 -10.02
CA ALA A 53 -9.30 -8.30 -9.65
C ALA A 53 -9.53 -6.79 -9.43
N PHE A 54 -10.27 -6.12 -10.29
CA PHE A 54 -10.55 -4.68 -10.17
C PHE A 54 -11.37 -4.36 -8.92
N LEU A 55 -12.36 -5.19 -8.61
CA LEU A 55 -13.14 -5.07 -7.38
C LEU A 55 -12.25 -5.21 -6.13
N GLU A 56 -11.42 -6.26 -6.09
CA GLU A 56 -10.56 -6.52 -4.93
C GLU A 56 -9.44 -5.47 -4.79
N ILE A 57 -8.86 -4.98 -5.90
CA ILE A 57 -7.85 -3.89 -5.87
C ILE A 57 -8.48 -2.59 -5.38
N THR A 58 -9.74 -2.30 -5.79
CA THR A 58 -10.42 -1.04 -5.43
C THR A 58 -10.95 -1.06 -3.99
N ARG A 59 -10.97 -2.20 -3.35
CA ARG A 59 -11.42 -2.37 -1.97
C ARG A 59 -10.42 -1.71 -1.01
N THR A 60 -10.83 -0.63 -0.38
CA THR A 60 -10.01 0.06 0.62
C THR A 60 -9.65 -0.87 1.79
N GLY A 61 -8.35 -0.95 2.12
CA GLY A 61 -7.88 -1.86 3.16
C GLY A 61 -7.95 -3.35 2.77
N GLY A 62 -8.20 -3.67 1.49
CA GLY A 62 -8.18 -5.03 0.96
C GLY A 62 -6.75 -5.59 0.82
N ARG A 63 -6.66 -6.83 0.30
CA ARG A 63 -5.39 -7.57 0.18
C ARG A 63 -4.32 -6.88 -0.67
N PHE A 64 -4.70 -5.95 -1.54
CA PHE A 64 -3.80 -5.18 -2.39
C PHE A 64 -3.52 -3.77 -1.88
N SER A 65 -3.75 -3.56 -0.57
CA SER A 65 -3.42 -2.33 0.15
C SER A 65 -2.70 -2.70 1.44
N ARG A 66 -1.50 -2.17 1.66
CA ARG A 66 -0.61 -2.47 2.79
C ARG A 66 -0.14 -1.19 3.47
N HIS A 67 0.51 -1.32 4.62
CA HIS A 67 1.08 -0.20 5.39
C HIS A 67 0.07 0.93 5.66
N GLY A 68 -1.18 0.55 6.05
CA GLY A 68 -2.22 1.53 6.33
C GLY A 68 -2.73 2.28 5.09
N GLY A 69 -2.59 1.70 3.89
CA GLY A 69 -3.02 2.30 2.63
C GLY A 69 -1.94 3.12 1.91
N GLU A 70 -0.73 3.16 2.44
CA GLU A 70 0.40 3.87 1.81
C GLU A 70 0.93 3.12 0.57
N LEU A 71 1.04 1.79 0.66
CA LEU A 71 1.35 0.91 -0.47
C LEU A 71 0.06 0.26 -0.98
N TYR A 72 -0.31 0.55 -2.22
CA TYR A 72 -1.54 0.04 -2.86
C TYR A 72 -1.35 -0.18 -4.34
N VAL A 73 -2.13 -1.12 -4.90
CA VAL A 73 -2.16 -1.40 -6.33
C VAL A 73 -3.11 -0.45 -7.06
N PHE A 74 -2.74 -0.07 -8.26
CA PHE A 74 -3.59 0.61 -9.22
C PHE A 74 -3.52 -0.09 -10.59
N VAL A 75 -4.58 0.05 -11.40
CA VAL A 75 -4.61 -0.49 -12.76
C VAL A 75 -5.08 0.59 -13.73
N TYR A 76 -4.36 0.74 -14.84
CA TYR A 76 -4.68 1.63 -15.94
C TYR A 76 -4.76 0.86 -17.25
N ASP A 77 -5.57 1.37 -18.20
CA ASP A 77 -5.39 1.00 -19.60
C ASP A 77 -4.25 1.81 -20.25
N LEU A 78 -3.96 1.50 -21.51
CA LEU A 78 -2.91 2.18 -22.28
C LEU A 78 -3.32 3.57 -22.80
N ASP A 79 -4.56 4.00 -22.55
CA ASP A 79 -5.09 5.32 -22.87
C ASP A 79 -5.14 6.25 -21.63
N GLY A 80 -4.72 5.74 -20.48
CA GLY A 80 -4.61 6.49 -19.23
C GLY A 80 -5.87 6.52 -18.37
N LYS A 81 -6.85 5.67 -18.67
CA LYS A 81 -8.05 5.50 -17.84
C LYS A 81 -7.76 4.61 -16.64
N VAL A 82 -8.18 5.04 -15.47
CA VAL A 82 -8.09 4.26 -14.24
C VAL A 82 -9.16 3.16 -14.24
N LEU A 83 -8.75 1.90 -14.12
CA LEU A 83 -9.64 0.74 -14.07
C LEU A 83 -9.84 0.21 -12.66
N ALA A 84 -8.81 0.33 -11.81
CA ALA A 84 -8.88 -0.02 -10.40
C ALA A 84 -7.87 0.83 -9.59
N HIS A 85 -8.19 1.13 -8.33
CA HIS A 85 -7.32 1.96 -7.50
C HIS A 85 -7.50 1.65 -6.01
N GLY A 86 -6.42 1.25 -5.33
CA GLY A 86 -6.44 0.78 -3.94
C GLY A 86 -6.80 1.84 -2.89
N GLN A 87 -6.93 3.11 -3.28
CA GLN A 87 -7.48 4.16 -2.42
C GLN A 87 -9.00 4.36 -2.60
N GLY A 88 -9.67 3.43 -3.29
CA GLY A 88 -11.11 3.41 -3.47
C GLY A 88 -11.60 3.84 -4.85
N ALA A 89 -12.92 3.75 -5.03
CA ALA A 89 -13.58 3.88 -6.32
C ALA A 89 -13.60 5.31 -6.90
N GLY A 90 -13.30 6.33 -6.11
CA GLY A 90 -13.42 7.74 -6.55
C GLY A 90 -12.55 8.14 -7.74
N LYS A 91 -11.57 7.33 -8.10
CA LYS A 91 -10.70 7.53 -9.27
C LYS A 91 -11.02 6.61 -10.43
N VAL A 92 -11.79 5.56 -10.22
CA VAL A 92 -12.13 4.57 -11.25
C VAL A 92 -12.98 5.20 -12.34
N GLY A 93 -12.62 4.92 -13.59
CA GLY A 93 -13.28 5.47 -14.78
C GLY A 93 -12.73 6.84 -15.24
N VAL A 94 -11.92 7.52 -14.41
CA VAL A 94 -11.31 8.80 -14.78
C VAL A 94 -10.12 8.58 -15.72
N ASN A 95 -10.05 9.34 -16.80
CA ASN A 95 -8.86 9.38 -17.66
C ASN A 95 -7.87 10.39 -17.08
N GLN A 96 -6.68 9.94 -16.74
CA GLN A 96 -5.63 10.75 -16.12
C GLN A 96 -4.42 10.99 -17.06
N VAL A 97 -4.55 10.73 -18.35
CA VAL A 97 -3.44 10.86 -19.32
C VAL A 97 -2.81 12.26 -19.32
N LYS A 98 -3.59 13.29 -19.02
CA LYS A 98 -3.13 14.70 -18.95
C LYS A 98 -2.79 15.16 -17.53
N ALA A 99 -2.85 14.26 -16.54
CA ALA A 99 -2.56 14.61 -15.17
C ALA A 99 -1.06 14.93 -15.00
N LYS A 100 -0.79 16.02 -14.29
CA LYS A 100 0.57 16.46 -13.92
C LYS A 100 0.73 16.49 -12.42
N ASP A 101 1.92 16.21 -11.99
CA ASP A 101 2.31 16.43 -10.60
C ASP A 101 2.66 17.92 -10.35
N PRO A 102 3.01 18.35 -9.11
CA PRO A 102 3.38 19.74 -8.83
C PRO A 102 4.60 20.25 -9.61
N ASP A 103 5.47 19.37 -10.05
CA ASP A 103 6.67 19.72 -10.84
C ASP A 103 6.40 19.69 -12.36
N GLY A 104 5.15 19.43 -12.76
CA GLY A 104 4.73 19.37 -14.17
C GLY A 104 4.99 18.03 -14.84
N VAL A 105 5.39 17.00 -14.10
CA VAL A 105 5.64 15.64 -14.62
C VAL A 105 4.32 14.98 -15.04
N GLU A 106 4.23 14.58 -16.30
CA GLU A 106 3.09 13.84 -16.86
C GLU A 106 3.19 12.36 -16.54
N PHE A 107 3.09 12.03 -15.25
CA PHE A 107 3.40 10.72 -14.70
C PHE A 107 2.60 9.56 -15.30
N VAL A 108 1.40 9.80 -15.80
CA VAL A 108 0.60 8.77 -16.49
C VAL A 108 1.14 8.51 -17.89
N GLN A 109 1.56 9.55 -18.61
CA GLN A 109 2.19 9.39 -19.92
C GLN A 109 3.54 8.69 -19.81
N ASP A 110 4.35 9.02 -18.78
CA ASP A 110 5.61 8.34 -18.51
C ASP A 110 5.40 6.86 -18.23
N ARG A 111 4.37 6.53 -17.45
CA ARG A 111 3.94 5.16 -17.16
C ARG A 111 3.53 4.41 -18.43
N ILE A 112 2.72 5.03 -19.29
CA ILE A 112 2.30 4.45 -20.58
C ILE A 112 3.49 4.22 -21.49
N ARG A 113 4.41 5.19 -21.57
CA ARG A 113 5.64 5.09 -22.37
C ARG A 113 6.51 3.93 -21.87
N LEU A 114 6.71 3.83 -20.56
CA LEU A 114 7.44 2.72 -19.93
C LEU A 114 6.79 1.36 -20.22
N ALA A 115 5.45 1.30 -20.10
CA ALA A 115 4.68 0.11 -20.41
C ALA A 115 4.85 -0.34 -21.87
N LYS A 116 4.76 0.59 -22.81
CA LYS A 116 4.89 0.29 -24.26
C LYS A 116 6.30 -0.07 -24.69
N THR A 117 7.34 0.48 -24.03
CA THR A 117 8.74 0.28 -24.44
C THR A 117 9.42 -0.88 -23.73
N LYS A 118 9.12 -1.08 -22.44
CA LYS A 118 9.81 -2.08 -21.60
C LYS A 118 8.87 -3.12 -20.97
N GLY A 119 7.57 -2.88 -20.98
CA GLY A 119 6.58 -3.75 -20.35
C GLY A 119 6.57 -3.71 -18.82
N LYS A 120 7.65 -3.26 -18.19
CA LYS A 120 7.78 -3.11 -16.72
C LYS A 120 8.91 -2.16 -16.35
N GLY A 121 8.89 -1.67 -15.13
CA GLY A 121 9.97 -0.84 -14.58
C GLY A 121 9.47 0.15 -13.55
N TRP A 122 10.39 0.99 -13.11
CA TRP A 122 10.17 2.02 -12.10
C TRP A 122 10.12 3.41 -12.74
N HIS A 123 9.28 4.31 -12.18
CA HIS A 123 9.26 5.73 -12.53
C HIS A 123 8.93 6.59 -11.32
N ASP A 124 9.45 7.83 -11.32
CA ASP A 124 9.36 8.78 -10.23
C ASP A 124 8.38 9.91 -10.55
N TYR A 125 7.64 10.38 -9.55
CA TYR A 125 6.72 11.52 -9.62
C TYR A 125 6.31 11.93 -8.21
N LYS A 126 5.55 13.02 -8.06
CA LYS A 126 4.92 13.39 -6.78
C LYS A 126 3.45 13.00 -6.78
N TYR A 127 2.99 12.43 -5.67
CA TYR A 127 1.60 12.02 -5.53
C TYR A 127 1.08 12.21 -4.10
N MET A 128 -0.25 12.31 -3.97
CA MET A 128 -0.90 12.44 -2.68
C MET A 128 -0.65 11.21 -1.81
N ASN A 129 0.06 11.39 -0.70
CA ASN A 129 0.23 10.33 0.28
C ASN A 129 -1.04 10.24 1.15
N PRO A 130 -1.73 9.09 1.19
CA PRO A 130 -2.97 8.94 1.95
C PRO A 130 -2.77 9.03 3.47
N LYS A 131 -1.53 8.82 3.93
CA LYS A 131 -1.19 8.86 5.36
C LYS A 131 -0.96 10.28 5.88
N THR A 132 -0.33 11.12 5.06
CA THR A 132 -0.01 12.51 5.45
C THR A 132 -0.95 13.55 4.86
N GLY A 133 -1.69 13.18 3.79
CA GLY A 133 -2.53 14.10 3.03
C GLY A 133 -1.75 15.11 2.19
N GLN A 134 -0.44 14.89 2.00
CA GLN A 134 0.45 15.79 1.25
C GLN A 134 0.94 15.16 -0.04
N LYS A 135 1.31 16.00 -1.02
CA LYS A 135 1.98 15.54 -2.24
C LYS A 135 3.46 15.33 -1.95
N GLU A 136 3.88 14.08 -1.98
CA GLU A 136 5.24 13.65 -1.63
C GLU A 136 5.90 12.92 -2.80
N PRO A 137 7.25 12.89 -2.85
CA PRO A 137 7.97 12.09 -3.83
C PRO A 137 7.58 10.62 -3.73
N LYS A 138 7.22 10.03 -4.86
CA LYS A 138 6.81 8.63 -4.98
C LYS A 138 7.58 7.97 -6.11
N THR A 139 8.00 6.72 -5.89
CA THR A 139 8.46 5.86 -6.96
C THR A 139 7.48 4.71 -7.11
N SER A 140 7.11 4.38 -8.37
CA SER A 140 6.17 3.29 -8.64
C SER A 140 6.78 2.28 -9.60
N TYR A 141 6.61 1.01 -9.26
CA TYR A 141 6.82 -0.10 -10.16
C TYR A 141 5.56 -0.37 -10.95
N ILE A 142 5.72 -0.61 -12.23
CA ILE A 142 4.65 -1.07 -13.11
C ILE A 142 5.03 -2.36 -13.82
N GLU A 143 4.03 -3.19 -14.13
CA GLU A 143 4.16 -4.35 -15.00
C GLU A 143 2.91 -4.50 -15.87
N VAL A 144 3.12 -4.79 -17.15
CA VAL A 144 2.04 -4.95 -18.13
C VAL A 144 1.58 -6.41 -18.14
N TRP A 145 0.29 -6.59 -18.02
CA TRP A 145 -0.36 -7.86 -18.27
C TRP A 145 -1.67 -7.64 -19.02
N ASP A 146 -1.90 -8.42 -20.10
CA ASP A 146 -3.11 -8.43 -20.89
C ASP A 146 -3.54 -7.04 -21.40
N GLY A 147 -2.56 -6.23 -21.85
CA GLY A 147 -2.77 -4.87 -22.33
C GLY A 147 -3.09 -3.83 -21.24
N LEU A 148 -2.94 -4.20 -19.98
CA LEU A 148 -3.21 -3.34 -18.83
C LEU A 148 -1.92 -3.10 -18.03
N ILE A 149 -1.83 -1.91 -17.43
CA ILE A 149 -0.73 -1.51 -16.57
C ILE A 149 -1.14 -1.73 -15.12
N PHE A 150 -0.55 -2.73 -14.47
CA PHE A 150 -0.63 -2.91 -13.02
C PHE A 150 0.53 -2.20 -12.37
N GLY A 151 0.30 -1.47 -11.30
CA GLY A 151 1.38 -0.79 -10.60
C GLY A 151 1.09 -0.59 -9.13
N ALA A 152 2.16 -0.39 -8.37
CA ALA A 152 2.14 0.03 -6.98
C ALA A 152 3.35 0.94 -6.72
N GLY A 153 3.35 1.72 -5.65
CA GLY A 153 4.49 2.61 -5.39
C GLY A 153 4.64 2.99 -3.94
N ILE A 154 5.87 3.32 -3.59
CA ILE A 154 6.32 3.74 -2.28
C ILE A 154 6.66 5.23 -2.27
N TYR A 155 6.42 5.89 -1.14
CA TYR A 155 6.81 7.29 -0.93
C TYR A 155 8.26 7.33 -0.43
N LYS A 156 9.03 8.25 -1.01
CA LYS A 156 10.43 8.49 -0.62
C LYS A 156 10.42 9.45 0.58
N LYS A 157 11.17 9.10 1.59
CA LYS A 157 11.45 9.98 2.75
C LYS A 157 12.75 10.72 2.54
#